data_df07471b9ddfbdbbfc9ebe1d2a182db9
#
_entry.id   df07471b9ddfbdbbfc9ebe1d2a182db9
#
_cell.length_a   1.000
_cell.length_b   1.000
_cell.length_c   1.000
_cell.angle_alpha   90.00
_cell.angle_beta   90.00
_cell.angle_gamma   90.00
#
_symmetry.space_group_name_H-M   'P 1'
#
loop_
_entity.id
_entity.type
_entity.pdbx_description
1 polymer ?
#
loop_
_entity_poly.entity_id
_entity_poly.type
_entity_poly.pdbx_seq_one_letter_code
_entity_poly.pdbx_strand_id
1 'polypeptide(L)'
;IELIEENDQDDPVLTEKAIRKLVEEDEVSSIIIASSSLAVLKVAAIADKYKTPIIALLATHSEITAQNNYVSQLCIDDTTQGTIAALFVMDELLIEKFAVFTEPDSAYSKYLGNVFANKISTIGGEITGVISLEQGKTDYVAMLEELRKKGTELLYLPIGIEQFIQIDQATREMGWSPEMMGSDGMLATVLAQYPEKIDQLDGVYATDFFAQRNKPKVTTFGKNAQSMYSSLFSGIATSYVALGAEGYAILYHAMERCQNPADRECINRMIRSTQDINGIMTKISIRSDGKAIRPLFVNTIKNGKMRSVVVVY
;
A
#
# COMPACT_ATOMS: atom_id res chain seq x y z
N ILE A 1 12.98 -5.10 24.80
CA ILE A 1 12.51 -5.78 23.57
C ILE A 1 13.76 -6.19 22.81
N GLU A 2 13.87 -7.47 22.49
CA GLU A 2 14.85 -8.02 21.56
C GLU A 2 14.20 -8.07 20.17
N LEU A 3 14.95 -7.68 19.14
CA LEU A 3 14.51 -7.71 17.75
C LEU A 3 15.22 -8.86 17.02
N ILE A 4 14.45 -9.75 16.42
CA ILE A 4 14.93 -10.82 15.54
C ILE A 4 14.50 -10.47 14.12
N GLU A 5 15.42 -10.45 13.16
CA GLU A 5 15.18 -10.07 11.78
C GLU A 5 15.32 -11.26 10.85
N GLU A 6 14.37 -11.45 9.95
CA GLU A 6 14.40 -12.41 8.86
C GLU A 6 14.15 -11.72 7.53
N ASN A 7 14.89 -12.10 6.50
CA ASN A 7 14.71 -11.57 5.15
C ASN A 7 14.02 -12.63 4.28
N ASP A 8 12.77 -12.37 3.94
CA ASP A 8 11.94 -13.25 3.11
C ASP A 8 12.02 -12.92 1.60
N GLN A 9 12.75 -11.88 1.21
CA GLN A 9 12.92 -11.42 -0.17
C GLN A 9 11.58 -11.20 -0.91
N ASP A 10 10.50 -11.00 -0.17
CA ASP A 10 9.11 -10.96 -0.66
C ASP A 10 8.67 -12.21 -1.45
N ASP A 11 9.34 -13.35 -1.22
CA ASP A 11 8.96 -14.64 -1.78
C ASP A 11 8.02 -15.38 -0.81
N PRO A 12 6.81 -15.78 -1.24
CA PRO A 12 5.84 -16.42 -0.34
C PRO A 12 6.32 -17.72 0.31
N VAL A 13 7.28 -18.44 -0.30
CA VAL A 13 7.83 -19.67 0.28
C VAL A 13 8.87 -19.32 1.36
N LEU A 14 9.71 -18.34 1.08
CA LEU A 14 10.69 -17.86 2.06
C LEU A 14 9.97 -17.15 3.23
N THR A 15 8.90 -16.41 2.96
CA THR A 15 8.06 -15.81 4.01
C THR A 15 7.48 -16.88 4.93
N GLU A 16 6.93 -17.97 4.38
CA GLU A 16 6.42 -19.07 5.20
C GLU A 16 7.52 -19.68 6.08
N LYS A 17 8.71 -19.90 5.52
CA LYS A 17 9.86 -20.44 6.26
C LYS A 17 10.29 -19.49 7.38
N ALA A 18 10.41 -18.19 7.09
CA ALA A 18 10.78 -17.17 8.08
C ALA A 18 9.76 -17.08 9.22
N ILE A 19 8.47 -17.04 8.90
CA ILE A 19 7.41 -17.00 9.93
C ILE A 19 7.42 -18.27 10.78
N ARG A 20 7.61 -19.46 10.19
CA ARG A 20 7.71 -20.70 10.98
C ARG A 20 8.90 -20.67 11.93
N LYS A 21 10.07 -20.25 11.45
CA LYS A 21 11.24 -20.11 12.31
C LYS A 21 10.97 -19.16 13.47
N LEU A 22 10.44 -17.97 13.22
CA LEU A 22 10.14 -16.98 14.25
C LEU A 22 9.14 -17.50 15.30
N VAL A 23 8.11 -18.28 14.89
CA VAL A 23 7.07 -18.76 15.84
C VAL A 23 7.40 -20.08 16.52
N GLU A 24 8.12 -21.00 15.84
CA GLU A 24 8.38 -22.36 16.29
C GLU A 24 9.74 -22.52 16.98
N GLU A 25 10.78 -21.79 16.51
CA GLU A 25 12.16 -21.91 17.00
C GLU A 25 12.53 -20.73 17.91
N ASP A 26 12.27 -19.50 17.45
CA ASP A 26 12.61 -18.27 18.18
C ASP A 26 11.54 -17.88 19.19
N GLU A 27 10.34 -18.48 19.11
CA GLU A 27 9.20 -18.29 20.03
C GLU A 27 8.82 -16.80 20.24
N VAL A 28 8.94 -15.97 19.18
CA VAL A 28 8.70 -14.53 19.29
C VAL A 28 7.30 -14.20 19.80
N SER A 29 7.16 -13.13 20.55
CA SER A 29 5.87 -12.69 21.13
C SER A 29 4.94 -12.06 20.11
N SER A 30 5.51 -11.49 19.02
CA SER A 30 4.76 -10.81 17.95
C SER A 30 5.66 -10.58 16.75
N ILE A 31 5.05 -10.29 15.60
CA ILE A 31 5.75 -10.09 14.33
C ILE A 31 5.26 -8.79 13.69
N ILE A 32 6.18 -8.04 13.09
CA ILE A 32 5.88 -6.99 12.11
C ILE A 32 6.36 -7.51 10.76
N ILE A 33 5.48 -7.52 9.75
CA ILE A 33 5.79 -8.02 8.42
C ILE A 33 5.61 -6.92 7.37
N ALA A 34 6.60 -6.77 6.48
CA ALA A 34 6.62 -5.79 5.39
C ALA A 34 6.72 -6.50 4.02
N SER A 35 5.87 -7.49 3.79
CA SER A 35 5.84 -8.30 2.59
C SER A 35 4.56 -8.07 1.79
N SER A 36 4.50 -8.59 0.55
CA SER A 36 3.36 -8.48 -0.35
C SER A 36 2.10 -9.16 0.18
N SER A 37 0.96 -8.80 -0.41
CA SER A 37 -0.33 -9.43 -0.05
C SER A 37 -0.32 -10.93 -0.26
N LEU A 38 0.32 -11.46 -1.32
CA LEU A 38 0.41 -12.89 -1.57
C LEU A 38 1.18 -13.61 -0.46
N ALA A 39 2.30 -13.04 -0.03
CA ALA A 39 3.12 -13.59 1.04
C ALA A 39 2.36 -13.61 2.39
N VAL A 40 1.70 -12.50 2.74
CA VAL A 40 0.95 -12.40 4.01
C VAL A 40 -0.28 -13.31 4.01
N LEU A 41 -1.03 -13.41 2.90
CA LEU A 41 -2.16 -14.36 2.77
C LEU A 41 -1.72 -15.80 3.04
N LYS A 42 -0.54 -16.19 2.55
CA LYS A 42 -0.02 -17.54 2.74
C LYS A 42 0.30 -17.86 4.21
N VAL A 43 0.76 -16.89 4.99
CA VAL A 43 1.20 -17.10 6.38
C VAL A 43 0.17 -16.76 7.44
N ALA A 44 -0.94 -16.15 7.07
CA ALA A 44 -1.96 -15.71 8.01
C ALA A 44 -2.52 -16.85 8.87
N ALA A 45 -2.73 -18.05 8.30
CA ALA A 45 -3.18 -19.22 9.03
C ALA A 45 -2.14 -19.75 10.05
N ILE A 46 -0.86 -19.47 9.84
CA ILE A 46 0.22 -19.81 10.78
C ILE A 46 0.11 -18.92 12.02
N ALA A 47 -0.15 -17.63 11.83
CA ALA A 47 -0.40 -16.69 12.92
C ALA A 47 -1.52 -17.16 13.85
N ASP A 48 -2.64 -17.57 13.28
CA ASP A 48 -3.80 -18.10 14.03
C ASP A 48 -3.46 -19.40 14.75
N LYS A 49 -2.78 -20.34 14.07
CA LYS A 49 -2.39 -21.64 14.64
C LYS A 49 -1.50 -21.48 15.88
N TYR A 50 -0.52 -20.59 15.82
CA TYR A 50 0.44 -20.37 16.90
C TYR A 50 0.04 -19.21 17.82
N LYS A 51 -1.12 -18.61 17.59
CA LYS A 51 -1.63 -17.44 18.32
C LYS A 51 -0.59 -16.32 18.42
N THR A 52 0.18 -16.11 17.36
CA THR A 52 1.23 -15.09 17.31
C THR A 52 0.72 -13.87 16.53
N PRO A 53 0.53 -12.71 17.20
CA PRO A 53 0.04 -11.52 16.52
C PRO A 53 1.02 -11.01 15.48
N ILE A 54 0.49 -10.71 14.29
CA ILE A 54 1.22 -10.13 13.16
C ILE A 54 0.61 -8.76 12.84
N ILE A 55 1.45 -7.73 12.71
CA ILE A 55 1.09 -6.45 12.10
C ILE A 55 1.63 -6.43 10.68
N ALA A 56 0.74 -6.47 9.69
CA ALA A 56 1.09 -6.33 8.28
C ALA A 56 1.16 -4.85 7.91
N LEU A 57 2.33 -4.39 7.45
CA LEU A 57 2.58 -3.00 7.14
C LEU A 57 2.14 -2.63 5.73
N LEU A 58 2.41 -3.49 4.73
CA LEU A 58 2.27 -3.18 3.31
C LEU A 58 1.18 -3.99 2.60
N ALA A 59 0.82 -5.15 3.14
CA ALA A 59 -0.14 -6.04 2.53
C ALA A 59 -1.58 -5.51 2.70
N THR A 60 -2.22 -5.11 1.59
CA THR A 60 -3.51 -4.40 1.56
C THR A 60 -4.70 -5.27 1.19
N HIS A 61 -4.47 -6.52 0.74
CA HIS A 61 -5.56 -7.41 0.30
C HIS A 61 -6.59 -7.65 1.42
N SER A 62 -7.87 -7.42 1.12
CA SER A 62 -8.94 -7.41 2.13
C SER A 62 -9.18 -8.75 2.82
N GLU A 63 -8.80 -9.87 2.19
CA GLU A 63 -8.95 -11.22 2.75
C GLU A 63 -7.95 -11.54 3.87
N ILE A 64 -6.88 -10.75 4.03
CA ILE A 64 -5.84 -10.98 5.04
C ILE A 64 -6.43 -11.05 6.45
N THR A 65 -7.34 -10.15 6.76
CA THR A 65 -7.98 -10.08 8.08
C THR A 65 -9.36 -10.76 8.15
N ALA A 66 -9.96 -11.07 6.99
CA ALA A 66 -11.35 -11.57 6.92
C ALA A 66 -11.55 -12.92 7.62
N GLN A 67 -10.54 -13.78 7.62
CA GLN A 67 -10.61 -15.13 8.22
C GLN A 67 -9.53 -15.37 9.28
N ASN A 68 -8.78 -14.33 9.65
CA ASN A 68 -7.63 -14.44 10.54
C ASN A 68 -7.74 -13.51 11.74
N ASN A 69 -7.63 -14.09 12.94
CA ASN A 69 -7.77 -13.34 14.18
C ASN A 69 -6.47 -12.80 14.75
N TYR A 70 -5.32 -13.22 14.23
CA TYR A 70 -4.00 -12.85 14.70
C TYR A 70 -3.21 -12.00 13.71
N VAL A 71 -3.81 -11.62 12.57
CA VAL A 71 -3.20 -10.64 11.65
C VAL A 71 -3.99 -9.34 11.69
N SER A 72 -3.29 -8.22 11.85
CA SER A 72 -3.83 -6.87 11.75
C SER A 72 -3.13 -6.12 10.62
N GLN A 73 -3.89 -5.42 9.77
CA GLN A 73 -3.36 -4.58 8.68
C GLN A 73 -3.20 -3.14 9.17
N LEU A 74 -2.04 -2.55 8.97
CA LEU A 74 -1.80 -1.14 9.29
C LEU A 74 -2.11 -0.21 8.10
N CYS A 75 -2.00 -0.71 6.89
CA CYS A 75 -2.45 -0.04 5.67
C CYS A 75 -3.97 -0.07 5.53
N ILE A 76 -4.51 0.77 4.65
CA ILE A 76 -5.91 0.71 4.24
C ILE A 76 -6.08 -0.47 3.27
N ASP A 77 -7.15 -1.22 3.42
CA ASP A 77 -7.41 -2.37 2.55
C ASP A 77 -7.81 -1.96 1.12
N ASP A 78 -7.55 -2.85 0.16
CA ASP A 78 -7.75 -2.61 -1.27
C ASP A 78 -9.21 -2.30 -1.64
N THR A 79 -10.19 -2.83 -0.90
CA THR A 79 -11.61 -2.51 -1.15
C THR A 79 -11.86 -1.01 -0.93
N THR A 80 -11.34 -0.49 0.16
CA THR A 80 -11.44 0.94 0.49
C THR A 80 -10.60 1.77 -0.48
N GLN A 81 -9.36 1.36 -0.74
CA GLN A 81 -8.43 2.07 -1.62
C GLN A 81 -8.96 2.19 -3.05
N GLY A 82 -9.37 1.08 -3.67
CA GLY A 82 -9.89 1.07 -5.04
C GLY A 82 -11.21 1.83 -5.17
N THR A 83 -12.06 1.78 -4.13
CA THR A 83 -13.29 2.57 -4.09
C THR A 83 -12.99 4.08 -4.07
N ILE A 84 -12.06 4.53 -3.23
CA ILE A 84 -11.67 5.94 -3.14
C ILE A 84 -11.00 6.39 -4.44
N ALA A 85 -10.12 5.57 -5.02
CA ALA A 85 -9.49 5.87 -6.30
C ALA A 85 -10.54 6.08 -7.41
N ALA A 86 -11.55 5.21 -7.50
CA ALA A 86 -12.62 5.32 -8.47
C ALA A 86 -13.47 6.58 -8.28
N LEU A 87 -13.84 6.90 -7.05
CA LEU A 87 -14.57 8.14 -6.74
C LEU A 87 -13.74 9.38 -7.08
N PHE A 88 -12.46 9.39 -6.74
CA PHE A 88 -11.58 10.51 -7.05
C PHE A 88 -11.51 10.81 -8.55
N VAL A 89 -11.32 9.80 -9.39
CA VAL A 89 -11.18 10.01 -10.83
C VAL A 89 -12.49 10.43 -11.51
N MET A 90 -13.62 9.96 -10.98
CA MET A 90 -14.95 10.35 -11.49
C MET A 90 -15.38 11.74 -11.01
N ASP A 91 -15.23 12.03 -9.71
CA ASP A 91 -15.80 13.22 -9.10
C ASP A 91 -14.86 14.44 -9.18
N GLU A 92 -13.54 14.23 -9.08
CA GLU A 92 -12.56 15.32 -9.05
C GLU A 92 -11.88 15.53 -10.42
N LEU A 93 -11.59 14.45 -11.17
CA LEU A 93 -11.00 14.57 -12.50
C LEU A 93 -12.04 14.61 -13.62
N LEU A 94 -13.30 14.26 -13.33
CA LEU A 94 -14.43 14.23 -14.27
C LEU A 94 -14.16 13.34 -15.49
N ILE A 95 -13.52 12.20 -15.27
CA ILE A 95 -13.17 11.22 -16.30
C ILE A 95 -14.26 10.16 -16.38
N GLU A 96 -14.59 9.71 -17.60
CA GLU A 96 -15.67 8.75 -17.85
C GLU A 96 -15.16 7.41 -18.40
N LYS A 97 -13.97 7.37 -19.05
CA LYS A 97 -13.45 6.17 -19.75
C LYS A 97 -12.09 5.71 -19.24
N PHE A 98 -12.04 4.49 -18.75
CA PHE A 98 -10.93 3.94 -18.00
C PHE A 98 -10.39 2.64 -18.59
N ALA A 99 -9.08 2.45 -18.55
CA ALA A 99 -8.48 1.13 -18.69
C ALA A 99 -7.75 0.74 -17.40
N VAL A 100 -7.81 -0.53 -17.04
CA VAL A 100 -7.17 -1.07 -15.85
C VAL A 100 -6.11 -2.07 -16.24
N PHE A 101 -4.92 -1.93 -15.68
CA PHE A 101 -3.81 -2.86 -15.89
C PHE A 101 -3.56 -3.66 -14.62
N THR A 102 -3.31 -4.95 -14.76
CA THR A 102 -3.05 -5.84 -13.64
C THR A 102 -1.89 -6.79 -13.93
N GLU A 103 -1.26 -7.29 -12.88
CA GLU A 103 -0.22 -8.31 -12.95
C GLU A 103 -0.82 -9.67 -12.57
N PRO A 104 -0.70 -10.72 -13.42
CA PRO A 104 -1.38 -12.00 -13.19
C PRO A 104 -0.87 -12.75 -11.95
N ASP A 105 0.39 -12.54 -11.58
CA ASP A 105 1.01 -13.20 -10.44
C ASP A 105 0.90 -12.39 -9.12
N SER A 106 0.37 -11.17 -9.18
CA SER A 106 0.13 -10.31 -8.02
C SER A 106 -1.32 -10.40 -7.53
N ALA A 107 -1.52 -10.97 -6.33
CA ALA A 107 -2.83 -10.99 -5.68
C ALA A 107 -3.34 -9.55 -5.42
N TYR A 108 -2.45 -8.66 -4.99
CA TYR A 108 -2.70 -7.24 -4.78
C TYR A 108 -3.20 -6.57 -6.06
N SER A 109 -2.42 -6.61 -7.14
CA SER A 109 -2.71 -5.93 -8.40
C SER A 109 -4.06 -6.35 -8.98
N LYS A 110 -4.33 -7.67 -9.02
CA LYS A 110 -5.62 -8.22 -9.47
C LYS A 110 -6.79 -7.76 -8.61
N TYR A 111 -6.65 -7.87 -7.30
CA TYR A 111 -7.75 -7.53 -6.40
C TYR A 111 -8.09 -6.04 -6.46
N LEU A 112 -7.08 -5.19 -6.34
CA LEU A 112 -7.24 -3.74 -6.37
C LEU A 112 -7.77 -3.26 -7.72
N GLY A 113 -7.23 -3.78 -8.84
CA GLY A 113 -7.71 -3.48 -10.19
C GLY A 113 -9.19 -3.86 -10.39
N ASN A 114 -9.60 -5.03 -9.89
CA ASN A 114 -10.99 -5.47 -9.94
C ASN A 114 -11.93 -4.59 -9.08
N VAL A 115 -11.50 -4.20 -7.88
CA VAL A 115 -12.29 -3.28 -7.03
C VAL A 115 -12.51 -1.96 -7.74
N PHE A 116 -11.46 -1.36 -8.30
CA PHE A 116 -11.56 -0.12 -9.06
C PHE A 116 -12.51 -0.26 -10.25
N ALA A 117 -12.31 -1.27 -11.12
CA ALA A 117 -13.14 -1.49 -12.31
C ALA A 117 -14.63 -1.69 -11.97
N ASN A 118 -14.92 -2.51 -10.94
CA ASN A 118 -16.27 -2.76 -10.49
C ASN A 118 -16.91 -1.48 -9.93
N LYS A 119 -16.16 -0.69 -9.17
CA LYS A 119 -16.68 0.58 -8.64
C LYS A 119 -16.98 1.56 -9.75
N ILE A 120 -16.05 1.76 -10.71
CA ILE A 120 -16.25 2.61 -11.90
C ILE A 120 -17.55 2.21 -12.63
N SER A 121 -17.71 0.92 -12.94
CA SER A 121 -18.91 0.42 -13.64
C SER A 121 -20.19 0.66 -12.84
N THR A 122 -20.13 0.56 -11.50
CA THR A 122 -21.30 0.77 -10.61
C THR A 122 -21.72 2.22 -10.55
N ILE A 123 -20.79 3.17 -10.70
CA ILE A 123 -21.08 4.62 -10.63
C ILE A 123 -21.21 5.28 -12.00
N GLY A 124 -21.30 4.48 -13.08
CA GLY A 124 -21.64 4.94 -14.43
C GLY A 124 -20.44 5.25 -15.35
N GLY A 125 -19.19 4.96 -14.94
CA GLY A 125 -18.03 5.06 -15.81
C GLY A 125 -17.90 3.83 -16.74
N GLU A 126 -17.18 3.99 -17.84
CA GLU A 126 -16.93 2.96 -18.85
C GLU A 126 -15.54 2.35 -18.68
N ILE A 127 -15.46 1.02 -18.53
CA ILE A 127 -14.21 0.28 -18.58
C ILE A 127 -13.94 -0.13 -20.04
N THR A 128 -13.01 0.54 -20.70
CA THR A 128 -12.61 0.33 -22.11
C THR A 128 -11.70 -0.88 -22.28
N GLY A 129 -11.04 -1.32 -21.21
CA GLY A 129 -10.20 -2.52 -21.18
C GLY A 129 -9.71 -2.90 -19.80
N VAL A 130 -9.57 -4.20 -19.55
CA VAL A 130 -8.85 -4.77 -18.41
C VAL A 130 -7.72 -5.60 -19.00
N ILE A 131 -6.48 -5.18 -18.73
CA ILE A 131 -5.27 -5.73 -19.34
C ILE A 131 -4.46 -6.45 -18.27
N SER A 132 -4.15 -7.72 -18.50
CA SER A 132 -3.22 -8.49 -17.70
C SER A 132 -1.83 -8.45 -18.33
N LEU A 133 -0.86 -7.91 -17.60
CA LEU A 133 0.53 -7.74 -18.07
C LEU A 133 1.33 -9.01 -17.80
N GLU A 134 1.59 -9.80 -18.84
CA GLU A 134 2.51 -10.94 -18.76
C GLU A 134 3.95 -10.45 -18.74
N GLN A 135 4.78 -11.01 -17.86
CA GLN A 135 6.20 -10.66 -17.78
C GLN A 135 6.90 -10.97 -19.10
N GLY A 136 7.62 -9.98 -19.63
CA GLY A 136 8.54 -10.12 -20.76
C GLY A 136 7.92 -10.26 -22.15
N LYS A 137 6.58 -10.11 -22.32
CA LYS A 137 5.88 -10.31 -23.61
C LYS A 137 4.95 -9.17 -24.02
N THR A 138 5.12 -7.98 -23.51
CA THR A 138 4.10 -6.95 -23.70
C THR A 138 4.50 -5.99 -24.83
N ASP A 139 3.77 -6.04 -25.94
CA ASP A 139 3.76 -4.96 -26.93
C ASP A 139 2.86 -3.83 -26.41
N TYR A 140 3.44 -2.93 -25.62
CA TYR A 140 2.71 -1.81 -25.05
C TYR A 140 2.09 -0.92 -26.11
N VAL A 141 2.78 -0.69 -27.25
CA VAL A 141 2.32 0.23 -28.28
C VAL A 141 1.02 -0.26 -28.91
N ALA A 142 0.97 -1.52 -29.37
CA ALA A 142 -0.24 -2.08 -30.00
C ALA A 142 -1.44 -2.06 -29.04
N MET A 143 -1.21 -2.40 -27.77
CA MET A 143 -2.23 -2.42 -26.73
C MET A 143 -2.75 -1.01 -26.42
N LEU A 144 -1.85 -0.03 -26.27
CA LEU A 144 -2.20 1.35 -26.00
C LEU A 144 -2.92 2.02 -27.18
N GLU A 145 -2.56 1.66 -28.42
CA GLU A 145 -3.30 2.11 -29.60
C GLU A 145 -4.77 1.65 -29.61
N GLU A 146 -5.05 0.41 -29.20
CA GLU A 146 -6.42 -0.08 -29.07
C GLU A 146 -7.20 0.67 -27.99
N LEU A 147 -6.59 0.96 -26.85
CA LEU A 147 -7.21 1.76 -25.80
C LEU A 147 -7.47 3.20 -26.26
N ARG A 148 -6.50 3.81 -26.95
CA ARG A 148 -6.65 5.16 -27.54
C ARG A 148 -7.82 5.22 -28.53
N LYS A 149 -7.97 4.22 -29.40
CA LYS A 149 -9.10 4.13 -30.36
C LYS A 149 -10.45 4.02 -29.67
N LYS A 150 -10.52 3.40 -28.49
CA LYS A 150 -11.72 3.31 -27.66
C LYS A 150 -12.03 4.60 -26.89
N GLY A 151 -11.14 5.59 -26.98
CA GLY A 151 -11.28 6.88 -26.30
C GLY A 151 -10.99 6.80 -24.81
N THR A 152 -10.12 5.89 -24.38
CA THR A 152 -9.68 5.81 -22.98
C THR A 152 -9.06 7.12 -22.53
N GLU A 153 -9.46 7.64 -21.39
CA GLU A 153 -9.05 8.92 -20.85
C GLU A 153 -8.08 8.77 -19.67
N LEU A 154 -8.21 7.66 -18.91
CA LEU A 154 -7.33 7.36 -17.78
C LEU A 154 -6.90 5.89 -17.79
N LEU A 155 -5.62 5.68 -17.46
CA LEU A 155 -5.02 4.38 -17.18
C LEU A 155 -4.86 4.21 -15.67
N TYR A 156 -5.54 3.23 -15.09
CA TYR A 156 -5.35 2.82 -13.70
C TYR A 156 -4.36 1.67 -13.64
N LEU A 157 -3.26 1.87 -12.92
CA LEU A 157 -2.05 1.07 -13.00
C LEU A 157 -1.58 0.60 -11.60
N PRO A 158 -2.32 -0.30 -10.91
CA PRO A 158 -1.86 -0.92 -9.66
C PRO A 158 -0.83 -2.03 -9.95
N ILE A 159 0.29 -1.65 -10.53
CA ILE A 159 1.37 -2.52 -11.05
C ILE A 159 2.74 -2.06 -10.55
N GLY A 160 3.77 -2.86 -10.79
CA GLY A 160 5.15 -2.52 -10.47
C GLY A 160 5.62 -1.24 -11.19
N ILE A 161 6.51 -0.49 -10.51
CA ILE A 161 6.98 0.82 -11.00
C ILE A 161 7.71 0.73 -12.34
N GLU A 162 8.44 -0.33 -12.61
CA GLU A 162 9.17 -0.50 -13.87
C GLU A 162 8.21 -0.58 -15.05
N GLN A 163 7.15 -1.38 -14.94
CA GLN A 163 6.11 -1.48 -15.96
C GLN A 163 5.31 -0.19 -16.09
N PHE A 164 5.04 0.49 -14.97
CA PHE A 164 4.40 1.81 -14.98
C PHE A 164 5.20 2.81 -15.82
N ILE A 165 6.51 2.91 -15.59
CA ILE A 165 7.42 3.80 -16.33
C ILE A 165 7.45 3.43 -17.82
N GLN A 166 7.46 2.14 -18.15
CA GLN A 166 7.44 1.68 -19.55
C GLN A 166 6.14 2.06 -20.27
N ILE A 167 5.00 1.95 -19.60
CA ILE A 167 3.69 2.37 -20.14
C ILE A 167 3.66 3.90 -20.32
N ASP A 168 4.11 4.67 -19.32
CA ASP A 168 4.20 6.14 -19.42
C ASP A 168 5.08 6.55 -20.61
N GLN A 169 6.23 5.93 -20.77
CA GLN A 169 7.12 6.19 -21.89
C GLN A 169 6.46 5.85 -23.23
N ALA A 170 5.82 4.70 -23.35
CA ALA A 170 5.14 4.28 -24.58
C ALA A 170 4.00 5.25 -24.97
N THR A 171 3.21 5.73 -24.03
CA THR A 171 2.16 6.73 -24.30
C THR A 171 2.75 8.04 -24.83
N ARG A 172 3.86 8.51 -24.26
CA ARG A 172 4.56 9.72 -24.73
C ARG A 172 5.13 9.57 -26.14
N GLU A 173 5.76 8.42 -26.43
CA GLU A 173 6.29 8.12 -27.78
C GLU A 173 5.19 8.06 -28.84
N MET A 174 4.01 7.62 -28.49
CA MET A 174 2.82 7.62 -29.33
C MET A 174 2.16 9.00 -29.50
N GLY A 175 2.60 10.02 -28.75
CA GLY A 175 1.92 11.32 -28.70
C GLY A 175 0.50 11.22 -28.12
N TRP A 176 0.29 10.33 -27.16
CA TRP A 176 -0.96 10.19 -26.43
C TRP A 176 -0.74 10.50 -24.95
N SER A 177 -1.61 11.30 -24.37
CA SER A 177 -1.46 11.76 -22.98
C SER A 177 -2.73 11.48 -22.18
N PRO A 178 -3.02 10.20 -21.89
CA PRO A 178 -4.09 9.87 -20.95
C PRO A 178 -3.70 10.30 -19.54
N GLU A 179 -4.67 10.58 -18.69
CA GLU A 179 -4.39 10.66 -17.25
C GLU A 179 -3.89 9.30 -16.74
N MET A 180 -3.00 9.31 -15.76
CA MET A 180 -2.45 8.10 -15.18
C MET A 180 -2.61 8.10 -13.67
N MET A 181 -3.07 6.98 -13.14
CA MET A 181 -3.16 6.78 -11.70
C MET A 181 -2.56 5.44 -11.31
N GLY A 182 -1.54 5.51 -10.46
CA GLY A 182 -0.99 4.35 -9.75
C GLY A 182 -1.69 4.11 -8.41
N SER A 183 -1.13 3.21 -7.64
CA SER A 183 -1.65 2.79 -6.34
C SER A 183 -0.66 3.10 -5.22
N ASP A 184 -0.94 2.62 -4.01
CA ASP A 184 -0.12 2.87 -2.83
C ASP A 184 1.33 2.38 -3.01
N GLY A 185 2.24 3.13 -2.41
CA GLY A 185 3.67 2.85 -2.49
C GLY A 185 4.35 3.21 -3.80
N MET A 186 3.62 3.44 -4.91
CA MET A 186 4.23 3.73 -6.22
C MET A 186 5.09 5.00 -6.17
N LEU A 187 4.53 6.13 -5.73
CA LEU A 187 5.30 7.38 -5.64
C LEU A 187 6.40 7.31 -4.57
N ALA A 188 6.19 6.56 -3.49
CA ALA A 188 7.22 6.31 -2.49
C ALA A 188 8.41 5.54 -3.08
N THR A 189 8.14 4.54 -3.91
CA THR A 189 9.16 3.76 -4.62
C THR A 189 9.93 4.63 -5.62
N VAL A 190 9.23 5.48 -6.38
CA VAL A 190 9.90 6.44 -7.29
C VAL A 190 10.85 7.34 -6.53
N LEU A 191 10.39 7.94 -5.44
CA LEU A 191 11.22 8.84 -4.64
C LEU A 191 12.46 8.15 -4.05
N ALA A 192 12.34 6.88 -3.67
CA ALA A 192 13.41 6.13 -3.03
C ALA A 192 14.39 5.50 -4.02
N GLN A 193 13.91 4.96 -5.14
CA GLN A 193 14.69 4.11 -6.03
C GLN A 193 14.96 4.75 -7.40
N TYR A 194 14.08 5.65 -7.87
CA TYR A 194 14.14 6.27 -9.19
C TYR A 194 13.97 7.80 -9.13
N PRO A 195 14.71 8.50 -8.24
CA PRO A 195 14.49 9.94 -8.04
C PRO A 195 14.70 10.78 -9.32
N GLU A 196 15.51 10.28 -10.26
CA GLU A 196 15.73 10.92 -11.56
C GLU A 196 14.52 10.83 -12.50
N LYS A 197 13.56 9.94 -12.20
CA LYS A 197 12.33 9.77 -13.00
C LYS A 197 11.18 10.65 -12.53
N ILE A 198 11.31 11.32 -11.40
CA ILE A 198 10.21 12.06 -10.79
C ILE A 198 9.61 13.13 -11.69
N ASP A 199 10.47 13.83 -12.46
CA ASP A 199 10.02 14.88 -13.38
C ASP A 199 9.24 14.32 -14.58
N GLN A 200 9.48 13.06 -14.96
CA GLN A 200 8.76 12.38 -16.03
C GLN A 200 7.33 12.02 -15.60
N LEU A 201 7.07 11.86 -14.31
CA LEU A 201 5.78 11.50 -13.73
C LEU A 201 4.97 12.74 -13.31
N ASP A 202 5.28 13.93 -13.84
CA ASP A 202 4.52 15.16 -13.56
C ASP A 202 3.06 14.98 -14.02
N GLY A 203 2.10 15.21 -13.13
CA GLY A 203 0.68 15.00 -13.37
C GLY A 203 0.14 13.60 -13.03
N VAL A 204 1.01 12.61 -12.78
CA VAL A 204 0.58 11.27 -12.35
C VAL A 204 -0.02 11.33 -10.95
N TYR A 205 -1.14 10.63 -10.75
CA TYR A 205 -1.78 10.45 -9.45
C TYR A 205 -1.45 9.09 -8.84
N ALA A 206 -1.48 8.98 -7.51
CA ALA A 206 -1.46 7.71 -6.80
C ALA A 206 -2.13 7.83 -5.43
N THR A 207 -2.75 6.75 -4.97
CA THR A 207 -3.12 6.62 -3.57
C THR A 207 -1.89 6.38 -2.70
N ASP A 208 -1.92 6.79 -1.43
CA ASP A 208 -0.85 6.51 -0.47
C ASP A 208 -1.36 6.67 0.97
N PHE A 209 -0.62 6.12 1.92
CA PHE A 209 -0.87 6.24 3.37
C PHE A 209 -0.11 7.40 4.01
N PHE A 210 0.66 8.12 3.21
CA PHE A 210 1.52 9.21 3.62
C PHE A 210 1.51 10.35 2.61
N ALA A 211 1.70 11.60 3.08
CA ALA A 211 1.86 12.77 2.24
C ALA A 211 3.09 13.57 2.70
N GLN A 212 3.96 13.95 1.77
CA GLN A 212 5.19 14.67 2.12
C GLN A 212 4.98 16.11 2.58
N ARG A 213 3.84 16.76 2.23
CA ARG A 213 3.65 18.20 2.53
C ARG A 213 2.20 18.60 2.81
N ASN A 214 2.10 19.45 3.81
CA ASN A 214 1.16 20.55 4.02
C ASN A 214 -0.27 20.26 4.48
N LYS A 215 -0.84 19.09 4.36
CA LYS A 215 -2.18 18.79 4.92
C LYS A 215 -2.40 17.27 4.95
N PRO A 216 -2.70 16.68 6.05
CA PRO A 216 -2.75 17.21 7.42
C PRO A 216 -1.35 17.53 7.99
N LYS A 217 -1.30 18.29 9.08
CA LYS A 217 -0.04 18.60 9.77
C LYS A 217 0.54 17.32 10.36
N VAL A 218 1.81 17.06 10.08
CA VAL A 218 2.56 15.97 10.69
C VAL A 218 2.47 16.06 12.22
N THR A 219 2.18 14.96 12.89
CA THR A 219 2.11 14.90 14.36
C THR A 219 3.47 15.17 15.02
N THR A 220 3.51 15.41 16.33
CA THR A 220 4.78 15.51 17.05
C THR A 220 5.59 14.22 16.92
N PHE A 221 4.94 13.06 17.03
CA PHE A 221 5.57 11.77 16.78
C PHE A 221 6.16 11.69 15.38
N GLY A 222 5.39 12.08 14.35
CA GLY A 222 5.85 12.09 12.97
C GLY A 222 7.04 13.02 12.73
N LYS A 223 7.06 14.22 13.33
CA LYS A 223 8.21 15.13 13.25
C LYS A 223 9.47 14.52 13.84
N ASN A 224 9.35 13.89 15.01
CA ASN A 224 10.47 13.24 15.67
C ASN A 224 10.99 12.05 14.86
N ALA A 225 10.10 11.20 14.34
CA ALA A 225 10.45 10.05 13.52
C ALA A 225 11.14 10.48 12.21
N GLN A 226 10.63 11.51 11.51
CA GLN A 226 11.27 12.06 10.32
C GLN A 226 12.64 12.65 10.60
N SER A 227 12.77 13.41 11.71
CA SER A 227 14.05 13.98 12.12
C SER A 227 15.08 12.91 12.46
N MET A 228 14.66 11.87 13.20
CA MET A 228 15.52 10.73 13.53
C MET A 228 15.94 9.97 12.27
N TYR A 229 15.00 9.66 11.38
CA TYR A 229 15.30 9.00 10.11
C TYR A 229 16.33 9.79 9.30
N SER A 230 16.10 11.10 9.12
CA SER A 230 17.01 11.97 8.37
C SER A 230 18.40 12.12 9.02
N SER A 231 18.53 11.92 10.34
CA SER A 231 19.81 11.94 11.03
C SER A 231 20.59 10.63 10.91
N LEU A 232 19.90 9.51 10.72
CA LEU A 232 20.50 8.17 10.63
C LEU A 232 20.72 7.72 9.17
N PHE A 233 19.88 8.18 8.27
CA PHE A 233 19.86 7.77 6.87
C PHE A 233 19.84 8.99 5.96
N SER A 234 20.57 8.95 4.85
CA SER A 234 20.66 10.05 3.88
C SER A 234 19.44 10.18 2.95
N GLY A 235 18.39 9.39 3.15
CA GLY A 235 17.21 9.32 2.30
C GLY A 235 16.04 10.19 2.75
N ILE A 236 15.01 10.24 1.90
CA ILE A 236 13.71 10.87 2.19
C ILE A 236 12.85 9.84 2.93
N ALA A 237 12.21 10.24 4.03
CA ALA A 237 11.22 9.40 4.69
C ALA A 237 10.00 9.22 3.76
N THR A 238 9.71 7.96 3.43
CA THR A 238 8.60 7.55 2.57
C THR A 238 7.45 6.97 3.41
N SER A 239 6.34 6.60 2.76
CA SER A 239 5.25 5.84 3.38
C SER A 239 5.73 4.55 4.03
N TYR A 240 6.70 3.86 3.48
CA TYR A 240 7.28 2.64 4.06
C TYR A 240 7.95 2.90 5.41
N VAL A 241 8.72 4.00 5.51
CA VAL A 241 9.33 4.43 6.79
C VAL A 241 8.27 4.81 7.80
N ALA A 242 7.22 5.51 7.36
CA ALA A 242 6.11 5.90 8.21
C ALA A 242 5.39 4.67 8.79
N LEU A 243 5.03 3.70 7.93
CA LEU A 243 4.36 2.46 8.34
C LEU A 243 5.22 1.62 9.30
N GLY A 244 6.53 1.53 9.05
CA GLY A 244 7.46 0.84 9.97
C GLY A 244 7.47 1.45 11.36
N ALA A 245 7.61 2.78 11.45
CA ALA A 245 7.60 3.49 12.74
C ALA A 245 6.24 3.38 13.46
N GLU A 246 5.14 3.47 12.72
CA GLU A 246 3.79 3.35 13.26
C GLU A 246 3.50 1.92 13.74
N GLY A 247 3.89 0.90 12.97
CA GLY A 247 3.73 -0.51 13.35
C GLY A 247 4.49 -0.85 14.64
N TYR A 248 5.73 -0.37 14.74
CA TYR A 248 6.52 -0.52 15.97
C TYR A 248 5.87 0.19 17.17
N ALA A 249 5.40 1.42 16.97
CA ALA A 249 4.75 2.19 18.05
C ALA A 249 3.48 1.50 18.56
N ILE A 250 2.63 0.98 17.64
CA ILE A 250 1.42 0.24 18.00
C ILE A 250 1.76 -1.02 18.79
N LEU A 251 2.75 -1.79 18.31
CA LEU A 251 3.19 -3.00 18.99
C LEU A 251 3.75 -2.70 20.37
N TYR A 252 4.63 -1.70 20.48
CA TYR A 252 5.21 -1.28 21.75
C TYR A 252 4.12 -0.91 22.77
N HIS A 253 3.16 -0.07 22.39
CA HIS A 253 2.04 0.30 23.25
C HIS A 253 1.12 -0.88 23.61
N ALA A 254 0.97 -1.85 22.70
CA ALA A 254 0.21 -3.07 23.00
C ALA A 254 0.91 -3.90 24.07
N MET A 255 2.23 -4.08 23.96
CA MET A 255 3.04 -4.82 24.93
C MET A 255 3.07 -4.13 26.31
N GLU A 256 3.21 -2.78 26.36
CA GLU A 256 3.19 -2.02 27.62
C GLU A 256 1.87 -2.17 28.40
N ARG A 257 0.76 -2.38 27.69
CA ARG A 257 -0.58 -2.55 28.30
C ARG A 257 -0.84 -3.96 28.80
N CYS A 258 0.04 -4.92 28.51
CA CYS A 258 -0.06 -6.28 28.97
C CYS A 258 0.72 -6.47 30.28
N GLN A 259 0.11 -7.17 31.26
CA GLN A 259 0.79 -7.50 32.51
C GLN A 259 2.06 -8.32 32.27
N ASN A 260 1.99 -9.26 31.30
CA ASN A 260 3.15 -9.93 30.73
C ASN A 260 3.32 -9.42 29.28
N PRO A 261 4.37 -8.67 28.98
CA PRO A 261 4.61 -8.12 27.65
C PRO A 261 4.98 -9.18 26.58
N ALA A 262 5.10 -10.45 26.97
CA ALA A 262 5.29 -11.58 26.07
C ALA A 262 4.00 -12.40 25.84
N ASP A 263 2.89 -12.03 26.46
CA ASP A 263 1.60 -12.72 26.29
C ASP A 263 0.99 -12.39 24.92
N ARG A 264 1.12 -13.33 23.99
CA ARG A 264 0.65 -13.21 22.60
C ARG A 264 -0.87 -12.89 22.51
N GLU A 265 -1.71 -13.52 23.34
CA GLU A 265 -3.16 -13.27 23.32
C GLU A 265 -3.49 -11.86 23.84
N CYS A 266 -2.79 -11.42 24.89
CA CYS A 266 -2.92 -10.05 25.38
C CYS A 266 -2.46 -9.04 24.33
N ILE A 267 -1.28 -9.24 23.72
CA ILE A 267 -0.73 -8.34 22.69
C ILE A 267 -1.73 -8.23 21.54
N ASN A 268 -2.24 -9.35 21.01
CA ASN A 268 -3.23 -9.35 19.93
C ASN A 268 -4.48 -8.55 20.28
N ARG A 269 -5.03 -8.78 21.48
CA ARG A 269 -6.20 -8.03 21.97
C ARG A 269 -5.90 -6.54 22.09
N MET A 270 -4.72 -6.16 22.57
CA MET A 270 -4.31 -4.75 22.71
C MET A 270 -4.11 -4.08 21.34
N ILE A 271 -3.51 -4.76 20.36
CA ILE A 271 -3.41 -4.27 18.98
C ILE A 271 -4.80 -3.99 18.42
N ARG A 272 -5.72 -4.95 18.48
CA ARG A 272 -7.08 -4.83 17.93
C ARG A 272 -8.01 -3.92 18.74
N SER A 273 -7.57 -3.43 19.88
CA SER A 273 -8.25 -2.39 20.67
C SER A 273 -7.57 -1.04 20.61
N THR A 274 -6.61 -0.84 19.70
CA THR A 274 -5.91 0.43 19.51
C THR A 274 -6.87 1.51 19.06
N GLN A 275 -6.91 2.63 19.81
CA GLN A 275 -7.76 3.78 19.52
C GLN A 275 -6.93 5.06 19.56
N ASP A 276 -7.05 5.87 18.52
CA ASP A 276 -6.52 7.24 18.44
C ASP A 276 -5.04 7.40 18.80
N ILE A 277 -4.20 6.40 18.49
CA ILE A 277 -2.77 6.49 18.69
C ILE A 277 -2.16 7.52 17.71
N ASN A 278 -1.19 8.28 18.16
CA ASN A 278 -0.52 9.24 17.28
C ASN A 278 0.36 8.53 16.28
N GLY A 279 -0.09 8.46 15.03
CA GLY A 279 0.75 8.07 13.89
C GLY A 279 1.61 9.23 13.38
N ILE A 280 2.31 9.01 12.27
CA ILE A 280 3.18 10.03 11.64
C ILE A 280 2.38 11.25 11.19
N MET A 281 1.30 11.03 10.44
CA MET A 281 0.49 12.10 9.85
C MET A 281 -0.75 12.44 10.68
N THR A 282 -1.40 11.42 11.21
CA THR A 282 -2.68 11.55 11.91
C THR A 282 -2.78 10.52 13.03
N LYS A 283 -3.92 10.48 13.68
CA LYS A 283 -4.27 9.37 14.57
C LYS A 283 -4.62 8.12 13.80
N ILE A 284 -4.32 6.98 14.39
CA ILE A 284 -4.59 5.65 13.85
C ILE A 284 -5.37 4.87 14.88
N SER A 285 -6.39 4.17 14.44
CA SER A 285 -7.10 3.15 15.23
C SER A 285 -7.08 1.83 14.48
N ILE A 286 -7.15 0.72 15.20
CA ILE A 286 -7.32 -0.61 14.62
C ILE A 286 -8.65 -1.17 15.11
N ARG A 287 -9.48 -1.60 14.18
CA ARG A 287 -10.80 -2.19 14.45
C ARG A 287 -10.64 -3.60 15.01
N SER A 288 -11.68 -4.10 15.63
CA SER A 288 -11.72 -5.48 16.14
C SER A 288 -11.54 -6.56 15.05
N ASP A 289 -11.83 -6.24 13.78
CA ASP A 289 -11.56 -7.10 12.63
C ASP A 289 -10.11 -7.04 12.13
N GLY A 290 -9.24 -6.26 12.79
CA GLY A 290 -7.82 -6.14 12.47
C GLY A 290 -7.49 -5.10 11.39
N LYS A 291 -8.46 -4.37 10.84
CA LYS A 291 -8.24 -3.34 9.83
C LYS A 291 -7.96 -1.97 10.47
N ALA A 292 -7.02 -1.23 9.92
CA ALA A 292 -6.74 0.12 10.37
C ALA A 292 -7.83 1.11 9.93
N ILE A 293 -8.09 2.09 10.80
CA ILE A 293 -8.79 3.33 10.48
C ILE A 293 -7.73 4.42 10.46
N ARG A 294 -7.48 4.96 9.29
CA ARG A 294 -6.51 6.01 9.03
C ARG A 294 -6.88 6.75 7.73
N PRO A 295 -6.38 7.96 7.48
CA PRO A 295 -6.64 8.62 6.20
C PRO A 295 -5.90 7.95 5.04
N LEU A 296 -6.54 7.99 3.87
CA LEU A 296 -5.94 7.72 2.57
C LEU A 296 -5.69 9.06 1.88
N PHE A 297 -4.52 9.19 1.28
CA PHE A 297 -4.13 10.35 0.51
C PHE A 297 -4.19 10.01 -0.98
N VAL A 298 -4.65 10.96 -1.80
CA VAL A 298 -4.34 10.96 -3.23
C VAL A 298 -3.22 11.97 -3.44
N ASN A 299 -2.10 11.49 -3.89
CA ASN A 299 -0.92 12.30 -4.17
C ASN A 299 -0.71 12.45 -5.67
N THR A 300 -0.04 13.52 -6.08
CA THR A 300 0.42 13.75 -7.45
C THR A 300 1.84 14.29 -7.44
N ILE A 301 2.54 14.15 -8.55
CA ILE A 301 3.79 14.88 -8.80
C ILE A 301 3.45 16.19 -9.49
N LYS A 302 4.02 17.28 -8.99
CA LYS A 302 3.94 18.60 -9.62
C LYS A 302 5.27 19.35 -9.47
N ASN A 303 5.88 19.67 -10.60
CA ASN A 303 7.22 20.31 -10.68
C ASN A 303 8.26 19.51 -9.88
N GLY A 304 8.37 18.22 -10.14
CA GLY A 304 9.30 17.30 -9.47
C GLY A 304 9.07 17.10 -7.97
N LYS A 305 7.87 17.42 -7.46
CA LYS A 305 7.56 17.31 -6.03
C LYS A 305 6.23 16.61 -5.81
N MET A 306 6.21 15.65 -4.91
CA MET A 306 4.97 15.02 -4.48
C MET A 306 4.11 16.01 -3.69
N ARG A 307 2.81 16.03 -3.99
CA ARG A 307 1.79 16.85 -3.30
C ARG A 307 0.54 16.02 -3.07
N SER A 308 -0.07 16.18 -1.92
CA SER A 308 -1.38 15.63 -1.66
C SER A 308 -2.46 16.55 -2.24
N VAL A 309 -3.37 16.00 -3.04
CA VAL A 309 -4.51 16.71 -3.64
C VAL A 309 -5.80 16.45 -2.88
N VAL A 310 -5.99 15.21 -2.38
CA VAL A 310 -7.16 14.82 -1.59
C VAL A 310 -6.71 14.02 -0.36
N VAL A 311 -7.44 14.18 0.73
CA VAL A 311 -7.32 13.37 1.96
C VAL A 311 -8.71 12.87 2.31
N VAL A 312 -8.86 11.55 2.42
CA VAL A 312 -10.10 10.89 2.81
C VAL A 312 -9.92 10.27 4.19
N TYR A 313 -10.85 10.56 5.13
CA TYR A 313 -10.83 10.09 6.52
C TYR A 313 -11.88 9.00 6.76
#